data_fbe7b644512f27d34e12a651a4c2dd35
#
_entry.id   fbe7b644512f27d34e12a651a4c2dd35
#
_cell.length_a   1.000
_cell.length_b   1.000
_cell.length_c   1.000
_cell.angle_alpha   90.00
_cell.angle_beta   90.00
_cell.angle_gamma   90.00
#
_symmetry.space_group_name_H-M   'P 1'
#
loop_
_entity.id
_entity.type
_entity.pdbx_description
1 polymer ?
#
loop_
_entity_poly.entity_id
_entity_poly.type
_entity_poly.pdbx_seq_one_letter_code
_entity_poly.pdbx_strand_id
1 'polypeptide(L)'
;MELKDVVKEHLEKEREKERLKRVKENSTLSKVILYTNKDIPYCENIKKELDKEGIKYTEKTKEKYSKEVSKVLSLVNLNNFPIVLVNGTYLVNGRDFQSPQQLVGAIKYFGHKDYVPVPDQDKLYEYMRTQYYHLFNKINQLEQNINPLINFIQNLKAELEEDNE
;
A
#
# COMPACT_ATOMS: atom_id res chain seq x y z
N MET A 1 -10.60 -7.11 44.42
CA MET A 1 -10.42 -7.00 42.91
C MET A 1 -11.18 -5.75 42.50
N GLU A 2 -10.47 -4.74 42.05
CA GLU A 2 -11.12 -3.47 41.68
C GLU A 2 -11.89 -3.58 40.37
N LEU A 3 -12.97 -2.82 40.23
CA LEU A 3 -13.82 -2.81 39.03
C LEU A 3 -13.01 -2.57 37.75
N LYS A 4 -11.93 -1.77 37.86
CA LYS A 4 -10.98 -1.49 36.75
C LYS A 4 -10.25 -2.73 36.27
N ASP A 5 -9.88 -3.65 37.16
CA ASP A 5 -9.16 -4.88 36.80
C ASP A 5 -10.09 -5.84 36.06
N VAL A 6 -11.35 -5.94 36.45
CA VAL A 6 -12.36 -6.77 35.79
C VAL A 6 -12.66 -6.25 34.37
N VAL A 7 -12.80 -4.93 34.23
CA VAL A 7 -13.04 -4.30 32.92
C VAL A 7 -11.84 -4.51 32.00
N LYS A 8 -10.60 -4.34 32.51
CA LYS A 8 -9.38 -4.55 31.74
C LYS A 8 -9.26 -5.99 31.24
N GLU A 9 -9.50 -6.97 32.13
CA GLU A 9 -9.47 -8.40 31.77
C GLU A 9 -10.54 -8.75 30.73
N HIS A 10 -11.73 -8.17 30.85
CA HIS A 10 -12.79 -8.39 29.87
C HIS A 10 -12.41 -7.85 28.47
N LEU A 11 -11.87 -6.62 28.43
CA LEU A 11 -11.41 -5.99 27.19
C LEU A 11 -10.25 -6.76 26.54
N GLU A 12 -9.34 -7.33 27.33
CA GLU A 12 -8.25 -8.16 26.81
C GLU A 12 -8.78 -9.47 26.20
N LYS A 13 -9.74 -10.11 26.87
CA LYS A 13 -10.40 -11.32 26.34
C LYS A 13 -11.16 -11.06 25.04
N GLU A 14 -11.87 -9.95 24.92
CA GLU A 14 -12.58 -9.58 23.70
C GLU A 14 -11.59 -9.28 22.55
N ARG A 15 -10.50 -8.56 22.83
CA ARG A 15 -9.42 -8.33 21.85
C ARG A 15 -8.78 -9.62 21.35
N GLU A 16 -8.53 -10.57 22.24
CA GLU A 16 -7.94 -11.86 21.88
C GLU A 16 -8.92 -12.71 21.05
N LYS A 17 -10.20 -12.72 21.36
CA LYS A 17 -11.24 -13.38 20.54
C LYS A 17 -11.28 -12.79 19.12
N GLU A 18 -11.27 -11.45 19.03
CA GLU A 18 -11.28 -10.77 17.74
C GLU A 18 -10.03 -11.07 16.92
N ARG A 19 -8.85 -11.07 17.56
CA ARG A 19 -7.59 -11.48 16.94
C ARG A 19 -7.64 -12.91 16.43
N LEU A 20 -8.10 -13.86 17.22
CA LEU A 20 -8.24 -15.26 16.82
C LEU A 20 -9.20 -15.44 15.64
N LYS A 21 -10.30 -14.66 15.60
CA LYS A 21 -11.22 -14.65 14.46
C LYS A 21 -10.51 -14.17 13.18
N ARG A 22 -9.79 -13.05 13.25
CA ARG A 22 -9.00 -12.53 12.11
C ARG A 22 -7.95 -13.52 11.62
N VAL A 23 -7.23 -14.20 12.53
CA VAL A 23 -6.24 -15.22 12.16
C VAL A 23 -6.90 -16.39 11.42
N LYS A 24 -8.09 -16.83 11.84
CA LYS A 24 -8.83 -17.88 11.13
C LYS A 24 -9.27 -17.42 9.74
N GLU A 25 -9.85 -16.23 9.63
CA GLU A 25 -10.28 -15.65 8.35
C GLU A 25 -9.09 -15.51 7.38
N ASN A 26 -7.94 -15.07 7.86
CA ASN A 26 -6.74 -14.89 7.04
C ASN A 26 -5.94 -16.18 6.79
N SER A 27 -6.29 -17.29 7.43
CA SER A 27 -5.61 -18.60 7.24
C SER A 27 -5.81 -19.18 5.84
N THR A 28 -6.82 -18.72 5.11
CA THR A 28 -7.12 -19.13 3.73
C THR A 28 -6.43 -18.26 2.67
N LEU A 29 -5.72 -17.21 3.08
CA LEU A 29 -4.99 -16.36 2.15
C LEU A 29 -3.81 -17.10 1.52
N SER A 30 -3.54 -16.77 0.27
CA SER A 30 -2.34 -17.22 -0.44
C SER A 30 -1.06 -16.75 0.26
N LYS A 31 0.04 -17.44 -0.01
CA LYS A 31 1.35 -17.09 0.56
C LYS A 31 1.70 -15.63 0.27
N VAL A 32 2.00 -14.88 1.33
CA VAL A 32 2.45 -13.49 1.26
C VAL A 32 3.96 -13.42 1.44
N ILE A 33 4.67 -12.74 0.53
CA ILE A 33 6.10 -12.44 0.64
C ILE A 33 6.24 -10.93 0.76
N LEU A 34 6.92 -10.47 1.80
CA LEU A 34 7.17 -9.06 2.09
C LEU A 34 8.65 -8.74 1.84
N TYR A 35 8.93 -7.94 0.82
CA TYR A 35 10.27 -7.43 0.53
C TYR A 35 10.48 -6.11 1.26
N THR A 36 11.51 -6.04 2.09
CA THR A 36 11.83 -4.89 2.94
C THR A 36 13.24 -4.36 2.71
N ASN A 37 13.45 -3.11 3.11
CA ASN A 37 14.75 -2.49 3.25
C ASN A 37 14.86 -1.91 4.67
N LYS A 38 15.94 -2.20 5.38
CA LYS A 38 16.18 -1.76 6.76
C LYS A 38 16.26 -0.24 6.90
N ASP A 39 16.71 0.44 5.85
CA ASP A 39 16.85 1.90 5.83
C ASP A 39 15.50 2.63 5.71
N ILE A 40 14.39 1.88 5.56
CA ILE A 40 13.05 2.44 5.35
C ILE A 40 12.16 2.12 6.56
N PRO A 41 11.96 3.08 7.49
CA PRO A 41 11.16 2.88 8.71
C PRO A 41 9.71 2.46 8.43
N TYR A 42 9.17 2.83 7.27
CA TYR A 42 7.82 2.47 6.88
C TYR A 42 7.60 0.95 6.75
N CYS A 43 8.66 0.18 6.46
CA CYS A 43 8.61 -1.28 6.45
C CYS A 43 8.21 -1.86 7.82
N GLU A 44 8.68 -1.26 8.91
CA GLU A 44 8.31 -1.68 10.28
C GLU A 44 6.83 -1.40 10.59
N ASN A 45 6.30 -0.28 10.12
CA ASN A 45 4.88 0.05 10.28
C ASN A 45 3.99 -0.97 9.55
N ILE A 46 4.40 -1.39 8.37
CA ILE A 46 3.71 -2.44 7.61
C ILE A 46 3.74 -3.77 8.35
N LYS A 47 4.89 -4.19 8.89
CA LYS A 47 4.99 -5.44 9.68
C LYS A 47 4.05 -5.43 10.87
N LYS A 48 4.06 -4.34 11.64
CA LYS A 48 3.16 -4.17 12.80
C LYS A 48 1.68 -4.30 12.42
N GLU A 49 1.27 -3.72 11.29
CA GLU A 49 -0.13 -3.80 10.87
C GLU A 49 -0.49 -5.21 10.36
N LEU A 50 0.41 -5.88 9.62
CA LEU A 50 0.20 -7.27 9.20
C LEU A 50 0.09 -8.22 10.40
N ASP A 51 0.95 -8.04 11.40
CA ASP A 51 0.93 -8.83 12.65
C ASP A 51 -0.36 -8.60 13.44
N LYS A 52 -0.80 -7.33 13.55
CA LYS A 52 -2.06 -6.94 14.19
C LYS A 52 -3.28 -7.57 13.51
N GLU A 53 -3.27 -7.61 12.18
CA GLU A 53 -4.32 -8.22 11.37
C GLU A 53 -4.21 -9.76 11.29
N GLY A 54 -3.15 -10.35 11.86
CA GLY A 54 -2.92 -11.79 11.84
C GLY A 54 -2.60 -12.36 10.46
N ILE A 55 -2.07 -11.53 9.55
CA ILE A 55 -1.64 -11.94 8.22
C ILE A 55 -0.24 -12.52 8.32
N LYS A 56 -0.09 -13.80 8.00
CA LYS A 56 1.22 -14.47 7.96
C LYS A 56 1.97 -14.10 6.69
N TYR A 57 3.23 -13.73 6.83
CA TYR A 57 4.10 -13.40 5.69
C TYR A 57 5.49 -13.98 5.86
N THR A 58 6.22 -14.06 4.75
CA THR A 58 7.66 -14.40 4.73
C THR A 58 8.42 -13.13 4.39
N GLU A 59 9.21 -12.60 5.33
CA GLU A 59 10.04 -11.42 5.09
C GLU A 59 11.31 -11.79 4.31
N LYS A 60 11.61 -10.98 3.30
CA LYS A 60 12.85 -11.02 2.51
C LYS A 60 13.50 -9.65 2.49
N THR A 61 14.51 -9.46 3.33
CA THR A 61 15.23 -8.19 3.41
C THR A 61 16.18 -8.02 2.23
N LYS A 62 16.35 -6.79 1.76
CA LYS A 62 17.24 -6.43 0.66
C LYS A 62 18.67 -6.91 0.89
N GLU A 63 19.16 -6.84 2.13
CA GLU A 63 20.51 -7.20 2.49
C GLU A 63 20.75 -8.73 2.37
N LYS A 64 19.78 -9.52 2.85
CA LYS A 64 19.89 -10.97 2.85
C LYS A 64 19.54 -11.61 1.50
N TYR A 65 18.60 -11.01 0.78
CA TYR A 65 18.04 -11.55 -0.47
C TYR A 65 18.31 -10.63 -1.67
N SER A 66 19.49 -9.99 -1.72
CA SER A 66 19.83 -8.93 -2.68
C SER A 66 19.56 -9.31 -4.15
N LYS A 67 19.93 -10.52 -4.56
CA LYS A 67 19.72 -10.99 -5.95
C LYS A 67 18.23 -11.12 -6.32
N GLU A 68 17.42 -11.63 -5.39
CA GLU A 68 15.98 -11.78 -5.62
C GLU A 68 15.30 -10.41 -5.60
N VAL A 69 15.62 -9.57 -4.62
CA VAL A 69 15.10 -8.21 -4.52
C VAL A 69 15.44 -7.39 -5.76
N SER A 70 16.68 -7.49 -6.28
CA SER A 70 17.07 -6.80 -7.52
C SER A 70 16.24 -7.25 -8.73
N LYS A 71 15.89 -8.53 -8.83
CA LYS A 71 14.99 -9.03 -9.87
C LYS A 71 13.57 -8.44 -9.73
N VAL A 72 13.05 -8.39 -8.50
CA VAL A 72 11.73 -7.79 -8.22
C VAL A 72 11.74 -6.31 -8.57
N LEU A 73 12.73 -5.54 -8.14
CA LEU A 73 12.86 -4.12 -8.47
C LEU A 73 12.95 -3.87 -9.98
N SER A 74 13.70 -4.72 -10.70
CA SER A 74 13.78 -4.66 -12.16
C SER A 74 12.46 -5.00 -12.85
N LEU A 75 11.66 -5.91 -12.26
CA LEU A 75 10.35 -6.31 -12.77
C LEU A 75 9.32 -5.21 -12.59
N VAL A 76 9.19 -4.69 -11.35
CA VAL A 76 8.21 -3.64 -11.04
C VAL A 76 8.66 -2.25 -11.53
N ASN A 77 9.93 -2.10 -11.89
CA ASN A 77 10.55 -0.85 -12.33
C ASN A 77 10.33 0.33 -11.35
N LEU A 78 10.34 0.06 -10.06
CA LEU A 78 10.23 1.03 -8.97
C LEU A 78 11.10 0.58 -7.80
N ASN A 79 11.74 1.53 -7.11
CA ASN A 79 12.56 1.29 -5.92
C ASN A 79 11.85 1.75 -4.65
N ASN A 80 10.55 1.49 -4.55
CA ASN A 80 9.73 1.90 -3.42
C ASN A 80 9.43 0.70 -2.51
N PHE A 81 10.05 0.67 -1.34
CA PHE A 81 9.76 -0.32 -0.31
C PHE A 81 8.67 0.15 0.67
N PRO A 82 7.94 -0.79 1.26
CA PRO A 82 7.96 -2.23 1.02
C PRO A 82 7.27 -2.63 -0.30
N ILE A 83 7.64 -3.82 -0.80
CA ILE A 83 6.96 -4.49 -1.90
C ILE A 83 6.38 -5.80 -1.37
N VAL A 84 5.15 -6.11 -1.73
CA VAL A 84 4.48 -7.35 -1.32
C VAL A 84 4.14 -8.17 -2.56
N LEU A 85 4.46 -9.46 -2.52
CA LEU A 85 4.00 -10.43 -3.50
C LEU A 85 2.93 -11.32 -2.86
N VAL A 86 1.74 -11.30 -3.43
CA VAL A 86 0.63 -12.14 -3.03
C VAL A 86 -0.06 -12.72 -4.26
N ASN A 87 -0.20 -14.03 -4.30
CA ASN A 87 -0.85 -14.75 -5.41
C ASN A 87 -0.37 -14.29 -6.81
N GLY A 88 0.93 -14.14 -7.00
CA GLY A 88 1.53 -13.69 -8.26
C GLY A 88 1.48 -12.18 -8.52
N THR A 89 0.77 -11.41 -7.69
CA THR A 89 0.60 -9.95 -7.86
C THR A 89 1.60 -9.19 -6.98
N TYR A 90 2.35 -8.27 -7.58
CA TYR A 90 3.22 -7.34 -6.85
C TYR A 90 2.46 -6.08 -6.45
N LEU A 91 2.47 -5.77 -5.16
CA LEU A 91 1.93 -4.56 -4.57
C LEU A 91 3.10 -3.68 -4.12
N VAL A 92 3.24 -2.51 -4.72
CA VAL A 92 4.38 -1.60 -4.50
C VAL A 92 3.90 -0.36 -3.75
N ASN A 93 4.65 0.01 -2.72
CA ASN A 93 4.38 1.22 -1.95
C ASN A 93 4.37 2.46 -2.85
N GLY A 94 3.39 3.35 -2.66
CA GLY A 94 3.20 4.56 -3.45
C GLY A 94 2.46 4.32 -4.78
N ARG A 95 2.61 3.14 -5.41
CA ARG A 95 1.88 2.76 -6.63
C ARG A 95 0.53 2.11 -6.33
N ASP A 96 0.52 1.11 -5.47
CA ASP A 96 -0.64 0.25 -5.23
C ASP A 96 -1.28 0.48 -3.86
N PHE A 97 -0.54 1.06 -2.93
CA PHE A 97 -1.02 1.45 -1.61
C PHE A 97 -0.18 2.60 -1.04
N GLN A 98 -0.79 3.41 -0.18
CA GLN A 98 -0.17 4.54 0.49
C GLN A 98 -0.29 4.44 2.02
N SER A 99 -1.08 3.49 2.52
CA SER A 99 -1.23 3.24 3.95
C SER A 99 -1.19 1.76 4.27
N PRO A 100 -0.84 1.37 5.51
CA PRO A 100 -0.85 -0.01 5.94
C PRO A 100 -2.23 -0.67 5.78
N GLN A 101 -3.32 0.06 6.02
CA GLN A 101 -4.69 -0.43 5.90
C GLN A 101 -5.07 -0.71 4.44
N GLN A 102 -4.63 0.14 3.51
CA GLN A 102 -4.82 -0.12 2.07
C GLN A 102 -4.08 -1.38 1.62
N LEU A 103 -2.85 -1.59 2.12
CA LEU A 103 -2.10 -2.81 1.84
C LEU A 103 -2.83 -4.05 2.38
N VAL A 104 -3.33 -4.01 3.61
CA VAL A 104 -4.11 -5.11 4.19
C VAL A 104 -5.33 -5.44 3.32
N GLY A 105 -6.08 -4.42 2.89
CA GLY A 105 -7.21 -4.60 1.97
C GLY A 105 -6.80 -5.25 0.65
N ALA A 106 -5.70 -4.78 0.05
CA ALA A 106 -5.17 -5.34 -1.19
C ALA A 106 -4.70 -6.80 -1.01
N ILE A 107 -4.00 -7.13 0.08
CA ILE A 107 -3.59 -8.51 0.39
C ILE A 107 -4.82 -9.43 0.54
N LYS A 108 -5.86 -8.99 1.24
CA LYS A 108 -7.11 -9.76 1.40
C LYS A 108 -7.81 -9.98 0.06
N TYR A 109 -7.82 -8.97 -0.81
CA TYR A 109 -8.43 -9.08 -2.13
C TYR A 109 -7.65 -10.03 -3.06
N PHE A 110 -6.35 -9.78 -3.27
CA PHE A 110 -5.52 -10.58 -4.19
C PHE A 110 -5.15 -11.95 -3.62
N GLY A 111 -5.09 -12.09 -2.30
CA GLY A 111 -4.75 -13.34 -1.62
C GLY A 111 -5.95 -14.27 -1.40
N HIS A 112 -7.17 -13.82 -1.69
CA HIS A 112 -8.37 -14.65 -1.53
C HIS A 112 -8.32 -15.87 -2.44
N LYS A 113 -8.80 -17.02 -1.94
CA LYS A 113 -8.79 -18.31 -2.67
C LYS A 113 -9.50 -18.26 -4.03
N ASP A 114 -10.52 -17.41 -4.14
CA ASP A 114 -11.32 -17.27 -5.36
C ASP A 114 -10.75 -16.25 -6.35
N TYR A 115 -9.66 -15.55 -5.95
CA TYR A 115 -8.96 -14.66 -6.88
C TYR A 115 -8.15 -15.48 -7.88
N VAL A 116 -8.45 -15.30 -9.15
CA VAL A 116 -7.71 -15.90 -10.26
C VAL A 116 -6.68 -14.86 -10.73
N PRO A 117 -5.37 -15.11 -10.53
CA PRO A 117 -4.35 -14.20 -11.06
C PRO A 117 -4.44 -14.15 -12.58
N VAL A 118 -4.21 -12.96 -13.13
CA VAL A 118 -4.07 -12.83 -14.61
C VAL A 118 -2.89 -13.70 -15.02
N PRO A 119 -3.08 -14.66 -15.95
CA PRO A 119 -1.98 -15.46 -16.46
C PRO A 119 -0.90 -14.56 -17.05
N ASP A 120 0.36 -14.89 -16.77
CA ASP A 120 1.52 -14.16 -17.27
C ASP A 120 1.52 -12.65 -16.93
N GLN A 121 1.54 -12.36 -15.61
CA GLN A 121 1.98 -11.05 -15.14
C GLN A 121 3.47 -10.89 -15.45
N ASP A 122 3.73 -10.75 -16.73
CA ASP A 122 5.06 -10.61 -17.27
C ASP A 122 5.61 -9.19 -17.03
N LYS A 123 6.84 -8.99 -17.42
CA LYS A 123 7.49 -7.69 -17.35
C LYS A 123 6.69 -6.57 -18.03
N LEU A 124 5.94 -6.87 -19.06
CA LEU A 124 5.14 -5.90 -19.80
C LEU A 124 3.98 -5.37 -18.95
N TYR A 125 3.26 -6.26 -18.25
CA TYR A 125 2.16 -5.87 -17.37
C TYR A 125 2.63 -4.97 -16.21
N GLU A 126 3.69 -5.36 -15.51
CA GLU A 126 4.27 -4.56 -14.42
C GLU A 126 4.87 -3.25 -14.94
N TYR A 127 5.49 -3.26 -16.10
CA TYR A 127 5.96 -2.07 -16.78
C TYR A 127 4.81 -1.11 -17.09
N MET A 128 3.73 -1.60 -17.69
CA MET A 128 2.54 -0.79 -18.00
C MET A 128 1.92 -0.18 -16.74
N ARG A 129 1.78 -0.94 -15.65
CA ARG A 129 1.28 -0.43 -14.37
C ARG A 129 2.13 0.72 -13.85
N THR A 130 3.46 0.59 -13.94
CA THR A 130 4.39 1.63 -13.50
C THR A 130 4.36 2.85 -14.41
N GLN A 131 4.26 2.69 -15.74
CA GLN A 131 4.10 3.80 -16.66
C GLN A 131 2.79 4.56 -16.43
N TYR A 132 1.70 3.84 -16.18
CA TYR A 132 0.42 4.46 -15.81
C TYR A 132 0.53 5.28 -14.52
N TYR A 133 1.20 4.74 -13.50
CA TYR A 133 1.46 5.45 -12.25
C TYR A 133 2.26 6.75 -12.48
N HIS A 134 3.33 6.70 -13.29
CA HIS A 134 4.12 7.89 -13.60
C HIS A 134 3.33 8.92 -14.40
N LEU A 135 2.53 8.48 -15.36
CA LEU A 135 1.66 9.36 -16.14
C LEU A 135 0.63 10.05 -15.25
N PHE A 136 -0.04 9.31 -14.37
CA PHE A 136 -1.00 9.84 -13.42
C PHE A 136 -0.37 10.91 -12.50
N ASN A 137 0.83 10.65 -11.98
CA ASN A 137 1.53 11.64 -11.15
C ASN A 137 1.90 12.91 -11.94
N LYS A 138 2.30 12.78 -13.21
CA LYS A 138 2.56 13.95 -14.06
C LYS A 138 1.29 14.76 -14.32
N ILE A 139 0.16 14.10 -14.55
CA ILE A 139 -1.13 14.79 -14.72
C ILE A 139 -1.48 15.58 -13.46
N ASN A 140 -1.39 14.97 -12.28
CA ASN A 140 -1.65 15.65 -11.02
C ASN A 140 -0.72 16.86 -10.79
N GLN A 141 0.56 16.74 -11.14
CA GLN A 141 1.51 17.87 -11.07
C GLN A 141 1.11 19.00 -12.02
N LEU A 142 0.69 18.67 -13.24
CA LEU A 142 0.23 19.67 -14.20
C LEU A 142 -1.04 20.38 -13.70
N GLU A 143 -2.00 19.67 -13.15
CA GLU A 143 -3.19 20.26 -12.54
C GLU A 143 -2.84 21.20 -11.39
N GLN A 144 -1.93 20.80 -10.50
CA GLN A 144 -1.44 21.65 -9.41
C GLN A 144 -0.75 22.93 -9.91
N ASN A 145 -0.07 22.88 -11.05
CA ASN A 145 0.61 24.04 -11.64
C ASN A 145 -0.35 24.95 -12.41
N ILE A 146 -1.39 24.39 -13.01
CA ILE A 146 -2.38 25.15 -13.82
C ILE A 146 -3.37 25.89 -12.93
N ASN A 147 -3.82 25.31 -11.83
CA ASN A 147 -4.81 25.91 -10.94
C ASN A 147 -4.42 27.32 -10.43
N PRO A 148 -3.20 27.61 -9.99
CA PRO A 148 -2.78 28.94 -9.62
C PRO A 148 -2.83 29.95 -10.79
N LEU A 149 -2.54 29.51 -12.01
CA LEU A 149 -2.62 30.35 -13.20
C LEU A 149 -4.04 30.69 -13.56
N ILE A 150 -4.97 29.75 -13.45
CA ILE A 150 -6.39 29.97 -13.65
C ILE A 150 -6.91 31.00 -12.64
N ASN A 151 -6.58 30.84 -11.36
CA ASN A 151 -6.96 31.77 -10.30
C ASN A 151 -6.39 33.19 -10.56
N PHE A 152 -5.14 33.29 -10.99
CA PHE A 152 -4.53 34.56 -11.33
C PHE A 152 -5.26 35.24 -12.49
N ILE A 153 -5.58 34.52 -13.56
CA ILE A 153 -6.34 35.06 -14.71
C ILE A 153 -7.75 35.52 -14.28
N GLN A 154 -8.42 34.78 -13.41
CA GLN A 154 -9.74 35.15 -12.90
C GLN A 154 -9.69 36.43 -12.07
N ASN A 155 -8.66 36.59 -11.23
CA ASN A 155 -8.48 37.82 -10.44
C ASN A 155 -8.19 39.03 -11.35
N LEU A 156 -7.30 38.90 -12.34
CA LEU A 156 -7.04 39.97 -13.31
C LEU A 156 -8.31 40.36 -14.08
N LYS A 157 -9.14 39.38 -14.43
CA LYS A 157 -10.41 39.67 -15.11
C LYS A 157 -11.35 40.48 -14.22
N ALA A 158 -11.48 40.12 -12.93
CA ALA A 158 -12.28 40.86 -11.97
C ALA A 158 -11.81 42.31 -11.78
N GLU A 159 -10.47 42.51 -11.64
CA GLU A 159 -9.91 43.87 -11.55
C GLU A 159 -10.20 44.73 -12.79
N LEU A 160 -10.10 44.15 -13.99
CA LEU A 160 -10.40 44.85 -15.24
C LEU A 160 -11.91 45.21 -15.41
N GLU A 161 -12.80 44.42 -14.83
CA GLU A 161 -14.24 44.68 -14.83
C GLU A 161 -14.61 45.82 -13.86
N GLU A 162 -13.94 45.90 -12.68
CA GLU A 162 -14.09 46.98 -11.71
C GLU A 162 -13.59 48.35 -12.22
N ASP A 163 -12.51 48.38 -13.01
CA ASP A 163 -11.95 49.62 -13.55
C ASP A 163 -12.79 50.20 -14.72
N ASN A 164 -13.78 49.49 -15.24
CA ASN A 164 -14.64 49.90 -16.35
C ASN A 164 -16.06 50.36 -15.92
N GLU A 165 -16.37 50.36 -14.62
CA GLU A 165 -17.60 50.93 -14.04
C GLU A 165 -17.33 52.35 -13.46
#